data_12ca368f7cb28defa1c6f259257850af
#
_entry.id   12ca368f7cb28defa1c6f259257850af
#
_cell.length_a   1.000
_cell.length_b   1.000
_cell.length_c   1.000
_cell.angle_alpha   90.00
_cell.angle_beta   90.00
_cell.angle_gamma   90.00
#
_symmetry.space_group_name_H-M   'P 1'
#
loop_
_entity.id
_entity.type
_entity.pdbx_description
1 polymer ?
#
loop_
_entity_poly.entity_id
_entity_poly.type
_entity_poly.pdbx_seq_one_letter_code
_entity_poly.pdbx_strand_id
1 'polypeptide(L)'
;KEFRLGKVRRNKGDQLSGGERRRTEIARCLAIDPKFIMLDEPFAGVDPIAVEAIQHIVWRLQSRNIGILITDHNVQETLSVTDRAYLLFEGRILFHGTPEELAVNPVVRKNYLSENFVLRRFKPTEEDEAAEAAVAGK
;
A
#
# COMPACT_ATOMS: atom_id res chain seq x y z
N LYS A 1 -13.02 11.17 -7.75
CA LYS A 1 -13.28 11.27 -6.28
C LYS A 1 -12.35 10.35 -5.50
N GLU A 2 -12.12 9.14 -5.97
CA GLU A 2 -11.42 8.02 -5.33
C GLU A 2 -10.00 8.37 -4.81
N PHE A 3 -9.18 9.06 -5.61
CA PHE A 3 -7.80 9.41 -5.25
C PHE A 3 -7.68 10.77 -4.52
N ARG A 4 -8.80 11.42 -4.19
CA ARG A 4 -8.84 12.74 -3.56
C ARG A 4 -7.99 13.80 -4.29
N LEU A 5 -7.84 13.68 -5.61
CA LEU A 5 -7.05 14.59 -6.47
C LEU A 5 -7.85 15.77 -7.03
N GLY A 6 -9.14 15.91 -6.67
CA GLY A 6 -10.01 16.94 -7.24
C GLY A 6 -9.48 18.37 -7.08
N LYS A 7 -8.89 18.69 -5.93
CA LYS A 7 -8.33 20.01 -5.62
C LYS A 7 -7.09 20.34 -6.46
N VAL A 8 -6.29 19.34 -6.80
CA VAL A 8 -4.98 19.49 -7.46
C VAL A 8 -4.99 19.12 -8.95
N ARG A 9 -6.13 18.75 -9.50
CA ARG A 9 -6.25 18.26 -10.90
C ARG A 9 -5.73 19.21 -11.96
N ARG A 10 -5.60 20.50 -11.64
CA ARG A 10 -5.11 21.56 -12.56
C ARG A 10 -3.71 22.05 -12.19
N ASN A 11 -3.14 21.54 -11.12
CA ASN A 11 -1.79 21.90 -10.69
C ASN A 11 -0.77 21.24 -11.62
N LYS A 12 0.38 21.86 -11.77
CA LYS A 12 1.54 21.25 -12.42
C LYS A 12 2.11 20.17 -11.50
N GLY A 13 2.74 19.14 -12.07
CA GLY A 13 3.29 18.01 -11.33
C GLY A 13 4.36 18.38 -10.30
N ASP A 14 5.11 19.44 -10.54
CA ASP A 14 6.13 20.00 -9.64
C ASP A 14 5.54 20.70 -8.40
N GLN A 15 4.26 21.07 -8.45
CA GLN A 15 3.53 21.72 -7.35
C GLN A 15 2.82 20.72 -6.43
N LEU A 16 2.86 19.43 -6.75
CA LEU A 16 2.22 18.38 -5.94
C LEU A 16 3.09 18.01 -4.75
N SER A 17 2.46 17.83 -3.58
CA SER A 17 3.10 17.18 -2.44
C SER A 17 3.52 15.74 -2.77
N GLY A 18 4.41 15.13 -1.99
CA GLY A 18 4.84 13.74 -2.19
C GLY A 18 3.66 12.77 -2.25
N GLY A 19 2.72 12.89 -1.31
CA GLY A 19 1.52 12.05 -1.28
C GLY A 19 0.56 12.30 -2.45
N GLU A 20 0.37 13.55 -2.90
CA GLU A 20 -0.45 13.87 -4.07
C GLU A 20 0.17 13.32 -5.34
N ARG A 21 1.49 13.45 -5.49
CA ARG A 21 2.24 12.88 -6.61
C ARG A 21 2.07 11.36 -6.66
N ARG A 22 2.28 10.67 -5.54
CA ARG A 22 2.14 9.21 -5.48
C ARG A 22 0.72 8.74 -5.83
N ARG A 23 -0.31 9.39 -5.29
CA ARG A 23 -1.70 9.10 -5.67
C ARG A 23 -1.99 9.37 -7.15
N THR A 24 -1.37 10.39 -7.74
CA THR A 24 -1.49 10.70 -9.17
C THR A 24 -0.84 9.62 -10.03
N GLU A 25 0.32 9.11 -9.63
CA GLU A 25 1.02 8.02 -10.31
C GLU A 25 0.17 6.74 -10.33
N ILE A 26 -0.42 6.36 -9.20
CA ILE A 26 -1.31 5.20 -9.12
C ILE A 26 -2.57 5.42 -9.98
N ALA A 27 -3.16 6.62 -9.92
CA ALA A 27 -4.34 6.95 -10.75
C ALA A 27 -4.04 6.85 -12.26
N ARG A 28 -2.85 7.24 -12.69
CA ARG A 28 -2.40 7.07 -14.09
C ARG A 28 -2.31 5.59 -14.49
N CYS A 29 -1.77 4.75 -13.62
CA CYS A 29 -1.69 3.30 -13.90
C CYS A 29 -3.07 2.69 -14.14
N LEU A 30 -4.09 3.17 -13.44
CA LEU A 30 -5.46 2.66 -13.61
C LEU A 30 -6.15 3.08 -14.90
N ALA A 31 -5.65 4.11 -15.60
CA ALA A 31 -6.26 4.58 -16.83
C ALA A 31 -6.24 3.56 -17.97
N ILE A 32 -5.40 2.52 -17.87
CA ILE A 32 -5.27 1.43 -18.84
C ILE A 32 -5.97 0.14 -18.42
N ASP A 33 -6.78 0.19 -17.35
CA ASP A 33 -7.51 -0.97 -16.78
C ASP A 33 -6.60 -2.18 -16.51
N PRO A 34 -5.56 -2.05 -15.67
CA PRO A 34 -4.58 -3.10 -15.43
C PRO A 34 -5.17 -4.21 -14.57
N LYS A 35 -4.76 -5.45 -14.83
CA LYS A 35 -5.02 -6.58 -13.91
C LYS A 35 -4.00 -6.68 -12.78
N PHE A 36 -2.85 -6.02 -12.94
CA PHE A 36 -1.74 -6.07 -11.99
C PHE A 36 -0.97 -4.75 -11.97
N ILE A 37 -0.58 -4.29 -10.79
CA ILE A 37 0.19 -3.05 -10.59
C ILE A 37 1.41 -3.36 -9.73
N MET A 38 2.54 -2.78 -10.09
CA MET A 38 3.77 -2.80 -9.30
C MET A 38 4.00 -1.41 -8.70
N LEU A 39 4.15 -1.35 -7.38
CA LEU A 39 4.45 -0.13 -6.63
C LEU A 39 5.84 -0.24 -6.01
N ASP A 40 6.74 0.61 -6.46
CA ASP A 40 8.09 0.68 -5.93
C ASP A 40 8.20 1.81 -4.91
N GLU A 41 8.53 1.46 -3.67
CA GLU A 41 8.62 2.34 -2.52
C GLU A 41 7.45 3.33 -2.35
N PRO A 42 6.18 2.85 -2.34
CA PRO A 42 5.03 3.75 -2.29
C PRO A 42 4.93 4.56 -1.00
N PHE A 43 5.54 4.11 0.09
CA PHE A 43 5.51 4.76 1.41
C PHE A 43 6.75 5.62 1.69
N ALA A 44 7.77 5.59 0.81
CA ALA A 44 9.00 6.34 1.04
C ALA A 44 8.79 7.85 0.92
N GLY A 45 9.27 8.59 1.93
CA GLY A 45 9.28 10.05 1.92
C GLY A 45 7.91 10.73 1.94
N VAL A 46 6.85 10.02 2.34
CA VAL A 46 5.51 10.59 2.49
C VAL A 46 5.13 10.75 3.97
N ASP A 47 4.29 11.72 4.25
CA ASP A 47 3.77 11.96 5.61
C ASP A 47 2.75 10.88 6.03
N PRO A 48 2.49 10.69 7.34
CA PRO A 48 1.59 9.63 7.83
C PRO A 48 0.17 9.70 7.26
N ILE A 49 -0.35 10.90 7.01
CA ILE A 49 -1.70 11.07 6.43
C ILE A 49 -1.72 10.58 4.97
N ALA A 50 -0.61 10.85 4.25
CA ALA A 50 -0.46 10.38 2.88
C ALA A 50 -0.24 8.85 2.81
N VAL A 51 0.47 8.26 3.78
CA VAL A 51 0.61 6.80 3.93
C VAL A 51 -0.77 6.16 4.06
N GLU A 52 -1.59 6.61 5.00
CA GLU A 52 -2.96 6.12 5.19
C GLU A 52 -3.79 6.23 3.90
N ALA A 53 -3.70 7.35 3.19
CA ALA A 53 -4.41 7.53 1.93
C ALA A 53 -3.95 6.55 0.84
N ILE A 54 -2.67 6.17 0.81
CA ILE A 54 -2.14 5.15 -0.11
C ILE A 54 -2.62 3.75 0.30
N GLN A 55 -2.64 3.43 1.59
CA GLN A 55 -3.17 2.17 2.11
C GLN A 55 -4.65 1.98 1.74
N HIS A 56 -5.47 3.01 1.85
CA HIS A 56 -6.86 3.00 1.37
C HIS A 56 -6.96 2.71 -0.13
N ILE A 57 -6.09 3.29 -0.94
CA ILE A 57 -6.06 3.03 -2.38
C ILE A 57 -5.68 1.58 -2.65
N VAL A 58 -4.63 1.07 -2.03
CA VAL A 58 -4.17 -0.32 -2.18
C VAL A 58 -5.32 -1.29 -1.86
N TRP A 59 -5.97 -1.10 -0.71
CA TRP A 59 -7.10 -1.93 -0.31
C TRP A 59 -8.24 -1.92 -1.34
N ARG A 60 -8.64 -0.73 -1.86
CA ARG A 60 -9.68 -0.63 -2.89
C ARG A 60 -9.30 -1.28 -4.22
N LEU A 61 -8.03 -1.32 -4.55
CA LEU A 61 -7.58 -1.99 -5.77
C LEU A 61 -7.61 -3.51 -5.61
N GLN A 62 -7.22 -4.01 -4.43
CA GLN A 62 -7.32 -5.43 -4.08
C GLN A 62 -8.77 -5.91 -4.12
N SER A 63 -9.71 -5.14 -3.57
CA SER A 63 -11.12 -5.49 -3.58
C SER A 63 -11.73 -5.56 -4.99
N ARG A 64 -11.11 -4.88 -5.97
CA ARG A 64 -11.44 -4.99 -7.41
C ARG A 64 -10.71 -6.11 -8.16
N ASN A 65 -10.10 -7.05 -7.44
CA ASN A 65 -9.28 -8.13 -8.01
C ASN A 65 -8.08 -7.64 -8.85
N ILE A 66 -7.53 -6.47 -8.54
CA ILE A 66 -6.28 -6.00 -9.12
C ILE A 66 -5.13 -6.54 -8.26
N GLY A 67 -4.26 -7.35 -8.85
CA GLY A 67 -3.05 -7.83 -8.17
C GLY A 67 -2.08 -6.68 -7.92
N ILE A 68 -1.48 -6.61 -6.69
CA ILE A 68 -0.53 -5.55 -6.36
C ILE A 68 0.74 -6.17 -5.81
N LEU A 69 1.87 -5.80 -6.40
CA LEU A 69 3.19 -6.05 -5.86
C LEU A 69 3.76 -4.76 -5.30
N ILE A 70 4.17 -4.79 -4.03
CA ILE A 70 4.80 -3.66 -3.34
C ILE A 70 6.23 -4.04 -3.00
N THR A 71 7.18 -3.17 -3.33
CA THR A 71 8.54 -3.20 -2.80
C THR A 71 8.71 -1.97 -1.89
N ASP A 72 9.05 -2.16 -0.63
CA ASP A 72 9.29 -1.04 0.29
C ASP A 72 10.16 -1.51 1.46
N HIS A 73 10.89 -0.57 2.06
CA HIS A 73 11.66 -0.79 3.28
C HIS A 73 10.86 -0.45 4.54
N ASN A 74 9.72 0.19 4.42
CA ASN A 74 8.78 0.46 5.52
C ASN A 74 7.98 -0.80 5.85
N VAL A 75 8.55 -1.66 6.67
CA VAL A 75 8.00 -3.00 6.96
C VAL A 75 6.59 -2.92 7.54
N GLN A 76 6.35 -2.01 8.51
CA GLN A 76 5.04 -1.86 9.15
C GLN A 76 3.95 -1.52 8.13
N GLU A 77 4.21 -0.52 7.28
CA GLU A 77 3.23 -0.02 6.30
C GLU A 77 2.95 -1.08 5.22
N THR A 78 3.99 -1.76 4.78
CA THR A 78 3.89 -2.83 3.77
C THR A 78 3.12 -4.03 4.32
N LEU A 79 3.48 -4.54 5.50
CA LEU A 79 2.81 -5.68 6.10
C LEU A 79 1.36 -5.37 6.49
N SER A 80 1.03 -4.10 6.72
CA SER A 80 -0.35 -3.70 7.07
C SER A 80 -1.35 -3.97 5.95
N VAL A 81 -0.94 -3.88 4.68
CA VAL A 81 -1.82 -3.93 3.49
C VAL A 81 -1.59 -5.16 2.60
N THR A 82 -0.60 -5.98 2.87
CA THR A 82 -0.28 -7.15 2.04
C THR A 82 -0.88 -8.44 2.61
N ASP A 83 -1.20 -9.40 1.75
CA ASP A 83 -1.66 -10.74 2.12
C ASP A 83 -0.49 -11.72 2.26
N ARG A 84 0.59 -11.44 1.52
CA ARG A 84 1.81 -12.24 1.52
C ARG A 84 3.02 -11.34 1.33
N ALA A 85 4.10 -11.64 2.05
CA ALA A 85 5.35 -10.89 1.93
C ALA A 85 6.56 -11.82 1.74
N TYR A 86 7.56 -11.28 1.08
CA TYR A 86 8.86 -11.90 0.86
C TYR A 86 9.93 -10.98 1.43
N LEU A 87 10.73 -11.48 2.35
CA LEU A 87 11.83 -10.75 2.93
C LEU A 87 13.11 -11.04 2.12
N LEU A 88 13.59 -10.02 1.42
CA LEU A 88 14.84 -10.07 0.67
C LEU A 88 16.01 -9.59 1.53
N PHE A 89 17.09 -10.37 1.53
CA PHE A 89 18.34 -9.99 2.18
C PHE A 89 19.53 -10.48 1.35
N GLU A 90 20.49 -9.60 1.07
CA GLU A 90 21.69 -9.91 0.28
C GLU A 90 21.38 -10.69 -1.03
N GLY A 91 20.32 -10.28 -1.73
CA GLY A 91 19.92 -10.90 -3.00
C GLY A 91 19.24 -12.28 -2.86
N ARG A 92 18.86 -12.69 -1.64
CA ARG A 92 18.18 -13.97 -1.37
C ARG A 92 16.88 -13.75 -0.61
N ILE A 93 15.90 -14.62 -0.87
CA ILE A 93 14.69 -14.67 -0.04
C ILE A 93 15.04 -15.36 1.27
N LEU A 94 15.07 -14.59 2.35
CA LEU A 94 15.34 -15.09 3.69
C LEU A 94 14.13 -15.76 4.31
N PHE A 95 12.95 -15.19 4.10
CA PHE A 95 11.67 -15.68 4.59
C PHE A 95 10.53 -15.23 3.68
N HIS A 96 9.45 -15.99 3.64
CA HIS A 96 8.21 -15.59 2.99
C HIS A 96 7.02 -16.20 3.73
N GLY A 97 5.90 -15.51 3.72
CA GLY A 97 4.69 -15.97 4.40
C GLY A 97 3.66 -14.87 4.53
N THR A 98 2.66 -15.08 5.37
CA THR A 98 1.71 -14.04 5.74
C THR A 98 2.39 -12.99 6.64
N PRO A 99 1.85 -11.77 6.74
CA PRO A 99 2.36 -10.76 7.66
C PRO A 99 2.41 -11.24 9.11
N GLU A 100 1.44 -12.06 9.52
CA GLU A 100 1.36 -12.64 10.86
C GLU A 100 2.51 -13.63 11.12
N GLU A 101 2.81 -14.49 10.13
CA GLU A 101 3.93 -15.43 10.20
C GLU A 101 5.28 -14.70 10.28
N LEU A 102 5.45 -13.63 9.50
CA LEU A 102 6.65 -12.80 9.55
C LEU A 102 6.80 -12.11 10.92
N ALA A 103 5.72 -11.56 11.45
CA ALA A 103 5.72 -10.80 12.70
C ALA A 103 6.14 -11.63 13.92
N VAL A 104 5.92 -12.94 13.91
CA VAL A 104 6.28 -13.84 15.01
C VAL A 104 7.59 -14.60 14.77
N ASN A 105 8.13 -14.57 13.55
CA ASN A 105 9.33 -15.32 13.21
C ASN A 105 10.57 -14.74 13.94
N PRO A 106 11.32 -15.56 14.73
CA PRO A 106 12.44 -15.07 15.53
C PRO A 106 13.58 -14.47 14.69
N VAL A 107 13.85 -15.02 13.50
CA VAL A 107 14.89 -14.54 12.60
C VAL A 107 14.50 -13.18 12.01
N VAL A 108 13.24 -13.04 11.59
CA VAL A 108 12.70 -11.79 11.06
C VAL A 108 12.71 -10.71 12.14
N ARG A 109 12.24 -11.03 13.34
CA ARG A 109 12.25 -10.08 14.48
C ARG A 109 13.64 -9.60 14.83
N LYS A 110 14.60 -10.51 14.94
CA LYS A 110 15.97 -10.17 15.33
C LYS A 110 16.69 -9.27 14.32
N ASN A 111 16.44 -9.47 13.04
CA ASN A 111 17.23 -8.84 11.98
C ASN A 111 16.53 -7.67 11.28
N TYR A 112 15.17 -7.61 11.34
CA TYR A 112 14.39 -6.65 10.54
C TYR A 112 13.29 -5.92 11.30
N LEU A 113 12.78 -6.53 12.37
CA LEU A 113 11.75 -5.92 13.19
C LEU A 113 12.37 -5.48 14.51
N SER A 114 11.90 -4.37 15.08
CA SER A 114 12.30 -4.01 16.44
C SER A 114 11.69 -5.00 17.46
N GLU A 115 12.30 -5.10 18.65
CA GLU A 115 11.74 -5.94 19.72
C GLU A 115 10.30 -5.57 20.08
N ASN A 116 9.97 -4.30 19.98
CA ASN A 116 8.64 -3.74 20.24
C ASN A 116 7.73 -3.72 19.01
N PHE A 117 8.11 -4.35 17.91
CA PHE A 117 7.28 -4.39 16.72
C PHE A 117 5.95 -5.09 16.99
N VAL A 118 4.85 -4.39 16.68
CA VAL A 118 3.48 -4.90 16.74
C VAL A 118 2.87 -4.73 15.36
N LEU A 119 2.50 -5.85 14.74
CA LEU A 119 1.82 -5.81 13.45
C LEU A 119 0.46 -5.13 13.60
N ARG A 120 0.26 -4.06 12.86
CA ARG A 120 -1.03 -3.38 12.76
C ARG A 120 -1.55 -3.55 11.33
N ARG A 121 -2.63 -4.31 11.18
CA ARG A 121 -3.29 -4.48 9.89
C ARG A 121 -4.11 -3.24 9.57
N PHE A 122 -4.06 -2.82 8.32
CA PHE A 122 -4.94 -1.79 7.80
C PHE A 122 -6.40 -2.25 7.93
N LYS A 123 -7.27 -1.35 8.40
CA LYS A 123 -8.71 -1.60 8.48
C LYS A 123 -9.40 -0.55 7.61
N PRO A 124 -10.22 -0.98 6.64
CA PRO A 124 -11.02 -0.05 5.85
C PRO A 124 -11.98 0.72 6.77
N THR A 125 -12.34 1.93 6.36
CA THR A 125 -13.38 2.70 7.04
C THR A 125 -14.76 2.29 6.53
N GLU A 126 -15.83 2.63 7.28
CA GLU A 126 -17.21 2.42 6.83
C GLU A 126 -17.50 3.11 5.49
N GLU A 127 -16.83 4.27 5.21
CA GLU A 127 -16.93 4.94 3.92
C GLU A 127 -16.29 4.13 2.77
N ASP A 128 -15.23 3.41 3.05
CA ASP A 128 -14.57 2.55 2.06
C ASP A 128 -15.44 1.35 1.71
N GLU A 129 -16.00 0.70 2.72
CA GLU A 129 -16.89 -0.44 2.55
C GLU A 129 -18.18 -0.05 1.81
N ALA A 130 -18.76 1.11 2.13
CA ALA A 130 -19.91 1.65 1.45
C ALA A 130 -19.62 2.00 -0.02
N ALA A 131 -18.44 2.55 -0.31
CA ALA A 131 -18.02 2.88 -1.66
C ALA A 131 -17.80 1.62 -2.51
N GLU A 132 -17.30 0.54 -1.92
CA GLU A 132 -17.12 -0.75 -2.58
C GLU A 132 -18.45 -1.43 -2.88
N ALA A 133 -19.37 -1.47 -1.92
CA ALA A 133 -20.71 -2.03 -2.10
C ALA A 133 -21.46 -1.34 -3.26
N ALA A 134 -21.27 -0.02 -3.43
CA ALA A 134 -21.87 0.74 -4.53
C ALA A 134 -21.27 0.42 -5.91
N VAL A 135 -20.05 -0.12 -5.97
CA VAL A 135 -19.37 -0.53 -7.22
C VAL A 135 -19.70 -1.98 -7.58
N ALA A 136 -19.81 -2.87 -6.58
CA ALA A 136 -20.14 -4.29 -6.78
C ALA A 136 -21.60 -4.52 -7.22
N GLY A 137 -22.48 -3.55 -7.00
CA GLY A 137 -23.91 -3.62 -7.40
C GLY A 137 -24.23 -3.13 -8.81
N LYS A 138 -23.22 -2.89 -9.66
CA LYS A 138 -23.35 -2.51 -11.08
C LYS A 138 -22.78 -3.56 -11.99
#